data_e07404f421166277176047e5ac0b8b3e
#
_entry.id   e07404f421166277176047e5ac0b8b3e
#
_cell.length_a   1.000
_cell.length_b   1.000
_cell.length_c   1.000
_cell.angle_alpha   90.00
_cell.angle_beta   90.00
_cell.angle_gamma   90.00
#
_symmetry.space_group_name_H-M   'P 1'
#
loop_
_entity.id
_entity.type
_entity.pdbx_description
1 polymer ?
#
loop_
_entity_poly.entity_id
_entity_poly.type
_entity_poly.pdbx_seq_one_letter_code
_entity_poly.pdbx_strand_id
1 'polypeptide(L)'
;MNYATKQDLINFENSIIDLYKDCKLPFLFHLSGGNEEQLIEIFKDIKDGDYVISNHRNHYHALLAGIPAEELRQRIVDGRSMFIYDRKRNFFTSAIIGGTPAIAAGIALALKRKGSSQKVWC
;
A
#
# COMPACT_ATOMS: atom_id res chain seq x y z
N MET A 1 8.20 13.13 -4.38
CA MET A 1 7.63 11.85 -4.88
C MET A 1 6.84 12.07 -6.14
N ASN A 2 6.99 11.19 -7.11
CA ASN A 2 6.12 11.18 -8.30
C ASN A 2 4.88 10.37 -7.94
N TYR A 3 3.85 11.03 -7.47
CA TYR A 3 2.63 10.34 -7.05
C TYR A 3 1.86 9.84 -8.27
N ALA A 4 1.37 8.60 -8.18
CA ALA A 4 0.46 8.05 -9.17
C ALA A 4 -0.78 8.96 -9.31
N THR A 5 -1.19 9.20 -10.55
CA THR A 5 -2.42 9.92 -10.83
C THR A 5 -3.63 9.01 -10.60
N LYS A 6 -4.84 9.60 -10.51
CA LYS A 6 -6.10 8.83 -10.46
C LYS A 6 -6.16 7.79 -11.58
N GLN A 7 -5.78 8.19 -12.79
CA GLN A 7 -5.83 7.29 -13.94
C GLN A 7 -4.81 6.16 -13.84
N ASP A 8 -3.62 6.41 -13.25
CA ASP A 8 -2.61 5.36 -13.02
C ASP A 8 -3.14 4.31 -12.05
N LEU A 9 -3.81 4.73 -10.97
CA LEU A 9 -4.42 3.81 -10.00
C LEU A 9 -5.47 2.92 -10.65
N ILE A 10 -6.40 3.51 -11.40
CA ILE A 10 -7.47 2.80 -12.10
C ILE A 10 -6.88 1.84 -13.14
N ASN A 11 -5.94 2.31 -13.95
CA ASN A 11 -5.31 1.50 -14.99
C ASN A 11 -4.56 0.30 -14.39
N PHE A 12 -3.91 0.50 -13.25
CA PHE A 12 -3.23 -0.58 -12.57
C PHE A 12 -4.22 -1.68 -12.16
N GLU A 13 -5.31 -1.36 -11.47
CA GLU A 13 -6.29 -2.36 -11.05
C GLU A 13 -7.01 -3.02 -12.24
N ASN A 14 -7.31 -2.28 -13.29
CA ASN A 14 -7.84 -2.87 -14.52
C ASN A 14 -6.88 -3.92 -15.11
N SER A 15 -5.59 -3.66 -15.07
CA SER A 15 -4.59 -4.62 -15.53
C SER A 15 -4.50 -5.88 -14.66
N ILE A 16 -4.79 -5.78 -13.37
CA ILE A 16 -4.91 -6.94 -12.48
C ILE A 16 -6.18 -7.73 -12.77
N ILE A 17 -7.29 -7.04 -13.05
CA ILE A 17 -8.54 -7.67 -13.49
C ILE A 17 -8.33 -8.49 -14.77
N ASP A 18 -7.57 -7.96 -15.71
CA ASP A 18 -7.27 -8.65 -16.97
C ASP A 18 -6.43 -9.91 -16.73
N LEU A 19 -5.44 -9.85 -15.85
CA LEU A 19 -4.69 -11.05 -15.43
C LEU A 19 -5.59 -12.10 -14.77
N TYR A 20 -6.57 -11.67 -13.99
CA TYR A 20 -7.53 -12.58 -13.39
C TYR A 20 -8.42 -13.26 -14.44
N LYS A 21 -8.96 -12.50 -15.41
CA LYS A 21 -9.76 -13.02 -16.51
C LYS A 21 -8.98 -14.04 -17.35
N ASP A 22 -7.69 -13.82 -17.51
CA ASP A 22 -6.78 -14.74 -18.22
C ASP A 22 -6.36 -15.96 -17.37
N CYS A 23 -6.94 -16.15 -16.19
CA CYS A 23 -6.59 -17.22 -15.24
C CYS A 23 -5.11 -17.25 -14.85
N LYS A 24 -4.44 -16.10 -14.84
CA LYS A 24 -3.03 -15.94 -14.47
C LYS A 24 -2.81 -15.60 -13.00
N LEU A 25 -3.88 -15.44 -12.23
CA LEU A 25 -3.81 -15.15 -10.79
C LEU A 25 -4.37 -16.35 -10.01
N PRO A 26 -3.50 -17.20 -9.45
CA PRO A 26 -3.93 -18.40 -8.73
C PRO A 26 -4.36 -18.11 -7.28
N PHE A 27 -4.21 -16.86 -6.82
CA PHE A 27 -4.40 -16.47 -5.42
C PHE A 27 -5.51 -15.46 -5.25
N LEU A 28 -6.05 -15.41 -4.04
CA LEU A 28 -7.02 -14.39 -3.64
C LEU A 28 -6.36 -13.02 -3.57
N PHE A 29 -7.01 -12.01 -4.14
CA PHE A 29 -6.60 -10.61 -4.08
C PHE A 29 -7.83 -9.71 -3.91
N HIS A 30 -7.61 -8.48 -3.48
CA HIS A 30 -8.67 -7.51 -3.24
C HIS A 30 -8.34 -6.20 -3.94
N LEU A 31 -9.29 -5.70 -4.72
CA LEU A 31 -9.18 -4.40 -5.37
C LEU A 31 -9.53 -3.27 -4.39
N SER A 32 -8.95 -2.11 -4.61
CA SER A 32 -9.22 -0.90 -3.80
C SER A 32 -10.45 -0.16 -4.30
N GLY A 33 -10.48 0.28 -5.52
CA GLY A 33 -11.56 0.91 -6.29
C GLY A 33 -12.45 1.96 -5.61
N GLY A 34 -12.60 3.14 -6.24
CA GLY A 34 -13.61 4.13 -5.87
C GLY A 34 -13.21 5.15 -4.80
N ASN A 35 -11.97 5.16 -4.34
CA ASN A 35 -11.44 6.11 -3.35
C ASN A 35 -10.14 6.80 -3.78
N GLU A 36 -9.90 6.85 -5.09
CA GLU A 36 -8.66 7.34 -5.68
C GLU A 36 -8.32 8.77 -5.25
N GLU A 37 -9.31 9.66 -5.38
CA GLU A 37 -9.12 11.09 -5.08
C GLU A 37 -8.86 11.33 -3.59
N GLN A 38 -9.59 10.64 -2.73
CA GLN A 38 -9.44 10.75 -1.28
C GLN A 38 -8.05 10.27 -0.83
N LEU A 39 -7.58 9.15 -1.39
CA LEU A 39 -6.25 8.62 -1.09
C LEU A 39 -5.16 9.55 -1.59
N ILE A 40 -5.27 10.07 -2.82
CA ILE A 40 -4.30 11.01 -3.36
C ILE A 40 -4.21 12.25 -2.47
N GLU A 41 -5.34 12.75 -1.97
CA GLU A 41 -5.34 13.91 -1.07
C GLU A 41 -4.63 13.61 0.26
N ILE A 42 -4.94 12.48 0.89
CA ILE A 42 -4.28 12.04 2.13
C ILE A 42 -2.77 11.87 1.93
N PHE A 43 -2.36 11.27 0.81
CA PHE A 43 -0.94 11.00 0.55
C PHE A 43 -0.10 12.25 0.31
N LYS A 44 -0.71 13.42 0.03
CA LYS A 44 0.02 14.70 -0.01
C LYS A 44 0.64 15.09 1.32
N ASP A 45 0.04 14.66 2.44
CA ASP A 45 0.53 14.94 3.79
C ASP A 45 1.60 13.94 4.27
N ILE A 46 1.75 12.82 3.57
CA ILE A 46 2.74 11.79 3.89
C ILE A 46 4.11 12.21 3.35
N LYS A 47 5.09 12.24 4.25
CA LYS A 47 6.46 12.66 3.91
C LYS A 47 7.37 11.47 3.67
N ASP A 48 8.45 11.73 2.93
CA ASP A 48 9.51 10.74 2.79
C ASP A 48 10.06 10.31 4.15
N GLY A 49 10.08 8.99 4.38
CA GLY A 49 10.50 8.41 5.63
C GLY A 49 9.37 8.12 6.62
N ASP A 50 8.18 8.64 6.42
CA ASP A 50 7.00 8.24 7.20
C ASP A 50 6.69 6.77 7.00
N TYR A 51 5.99 6.17 7.96
CA TYR A 51 5.51 4.80 7.87
C TYR A 51 4.08 4.77 7.37
N VAL A 52 3.81 3.90 6.39
CA VAL A 52 2.46 3.64 5.89
C VAL A 52 2.11 2.18 6.16
N ILE A 53 1.07 1.97 6.94
CA ILE A 53 0.62 0.64 7.34
C ILE A 53 -0.80 0.45 6.84
N SER A 54 -1.03 -0.58 6.04
CA SER A 54 -2.30 -0.81 5.34
C SER A 54 -2.80 -2.24 5.56
N ASN A 55 -3.94 -2.54 4.98
CA ASN A 55 -4.63 -3.83 5.07
C ASN A 55 -4.57 -4.60 3.74
N HIS A 56 -5.49 -5.53 3.53
CA HIS A 56 -5.57 -6.36 2.31
C HIS A 56 -6.03 -5.60 1.04
N ARG A 57 -6.63 -4.40 1.17
CA ARG A 57 -6.99 -3.52 0.05
C ARG A 57 -5.95 -2.42 -0.08
N ASN A 58 -4.77 -2.78 -0.52
CA ASN A 58 -3.56 -1.96 -0.38
C ASN A 58 -2.93 -1.51 -1.69
N HIS A 59 -3.43 -1.92 -2.85
CA HIS A 59 -2.76 -1.66 -4.13
C HIS A 59 -2.56 -0.16 -4.36
N TYR A 60 -3.58 0.66 -4.14
CA TYR A 60 -3.47 2.11 -4.28
C TYR A 60 -2.51 2.71 -3.24
N HIS A 61 -2.57 2.23 -2.00
CA HIS A 61 -1.64 2.68 -0.96
C HIS A 61 -0.18 2.36 -1.33
N ALA A 62 0.06 1.18 -1.88
CA ALA A 62 1.39 0.75 -2.31
C ALA A 62 1.94 1.62 -3.45
N LEU A 63 1.12 1.90 -4.46
CA LEU A 63 1.49 2.77 -5.57
C LEU A 63 1.77 4.20 -5.10
N LEU A 64 0.90 4.75 -4.25
CA LEU A 64 1.06 6.10 -3.70
C LEU A 64 2.25 6.19 -2.74
N ALA A 65 2.60 5.11 -2.04
CA ALA A 65 3.84 5.01 -1.26
C ALA A 65 5.11 4.86 -2.12
N GLY A 66 4.96 4.84 -3.45
CA GLY A 66 6.07 4.84 -4.41
C GLY A 66 6.60 3.45 -4.77
N ILE A 67 5.85 2.38 -4.52
CA ILE A 67 6.18 1.06 -5.06
C ILE A 67 5.90 1.07 -6.57
N PRO A 68 6.88 0.74 -7.43
CA PRO A 68 6.66 0.72 -8.88
C PRO A 68 5.55 -0.25 -9.27
N ALA A 69 4.72 0.15 -10.24
CA ALA A 69 3.56 -0.65 -10.66
C ALA A 69 3.95 -2.07 -11.11
N GLU A 70 5.07 -2.23 -11.82
CA GLU A 70 5.54 -3.54 -12.27
C GLU A 70 6.02 -4.42 -11.10
N GLU A 71 6.71 -3.82 -10.12
CA GLU A 71 7.10 -4.52 -8.90
C GLU A 71 5.89 -4.98 -8.09
N LEU A 72 4.88 -4.12 -7.94
CA LEU A 72 3.65 -4.45 -7.26
C LEU A 72 2.88 -5.55 -8.00
N ARG A 73 2.78 -5.46 -9.34
CA ARG A 73 2.17 -6.49 -10.18
C ARG A 73 2.82 -7.85 -9.97
N GLN A 74 4.17 -7.90 -9.97
CA GLN A 74 4.89 -9.16 -9.74
C GLN A 74 4.58 -9.74 -8.36
N ARG A 75 4.56 -8.90 -7.32
CA ARG A 75 4.18 -9.34 -5.96
C ARG A 75 2.77 -9.93 -5.90
N ILE A 76 1.82 -9.37 -6.66
CA ILE A 76 0.44 -9.89 -6.76
C ILE A 76 0.43 -11.25 -7.46
N VAL A 77 1.14 -11.39 -8.58
CA VAL A 77 1.27 -12.67 -9.31
C VAL A 77 1.93 -13.74 -8.44
N ASP A 78 2.87 -13.37 -7.60
CA ASP A 78 3.54 -14.26 -6.63
C ASP A 78 2.67 -14.61 -5.41
N GLY A 79 1.41 -14.17 -5.37
CA GLY A 79 0.48 -14.44 -4.27
C GLY A 79 0.67 -13.58 -3.03
N ARG A 80 1.39 -12.47 -3.14
CA ARG A 80 1.70 -11.56 -2.01
C ARG A 80 0.82 -10.30 -2.01
N SER A 81 -0.31 -10.31 -2.68
CA SER A 81 -1.21 -9.15 -2.77
C SER A 81 -1.58 -8.56 -1.39
N MET A 82 -1.76 -9.42 -0.40
CA MET A 82 -2.19 -9.00 0.95
C MET A 82 -1.04 -8.85 1.95
N PHE A 83 0.18 -9.23 1.57
CA PHE A 83 1.35 -9.28 2.45
C PHE A 83 2.51 -8.55 1.79
N ILE A 84 2.41 -7.23 1.72
CA ILE A 84 3.46 -6.40 1.15
C ILE A 84 4.31 -5.86 2.29
N TYR A 85 5.61 -6.07 2.20
CA TYR A 85 6.59 -5.48 3.09
C TYR A 85 7.69 -4.82 2.26
N ASP A 86 7.82 -3.52 2.42
CA ASP A 86 8.84 -2.73 1.74
C ASP A 86 9.56 -1.83 2.74
N ARG A 87 10.73 -2.32 3.21
CA ARG A 87 11.54 -1.61 4.19
C ARG A 87 12.10 -0.29 3.66
N LYS A 88 12.36 -0.22 2.38
CA LYS A 88 12.90 0.99 1.72
C LYS A 88 11.93 2.16 1.83
N ARG A 89 10.63 1.86 1.78
CA ARG A 89 9.54 2.85 1.76
C ARG A 89 8.76 2.88 3.07
N ASN A 90 9.21 2.13 4.09
CA ASN A 90 8.49 1.98 5.36
C ASN A 90 7.02 1.58 5.15
N PHE A 91 6.76 0.73 4.15
CA PHE A 91 5.42 0.28 3.79
C PHE A 91 5.20 -1.16 4.25
N PHE A 92 4.08 -1.37 4.94
CA PHE A 92 3.71 -2.68 5.47
C PHE A 92 2.21 -2.92 5.38
N THR A 93 1.82 -4.15 5.04
CA THR A 93 0.40 -4.55 5.01
C THR A 93 0.17 -5.86 5.74
N SER A 94 -1.06 -6.05 6.22
CA SER A 94 -1.52 -7.32 6.78
C SER A 94 -2.96 -7.59 6.39
N ALA A 95 -3.28 -8.85 6.15
CA ALA A 95 -4.65 -9.30 5.93
C ALA A 95 -5.46 -9.43 7.23
N ILE A 96 -4.80 -9.36 8.39
CA ILE A 96 -5.46 -9.44 9.69
C ILE A 96 -6.04 -8.08 10.03
N ILE A 97 -7.35 -7.93 9.84
CA ILE A 97 -8.08 -6.69 10.16
C ILE A 97 -8.02 -6.44 11.67
N GLY A 98 -7.67 -5.19 12.04
CA GLY A 98 -7.49 -4.80 13.45
C GLY A 98 -6.10 -5.11 14.01
N GLY A 99 -5.26 -5.89 13.32
CA GLY A 99 -3.88 -6.18 13.76
C GLY A 99 -2.91 -5.03 13.50
N THR A 100 -3.07 -4.32 12.40
CA THR A 100 -2.16 -3.23 11.99
C THR A 100 -2.18 -2.00 12.92
N PRO A 101 -3.30 -1.56 13.52
CA PRO A 101 -3.29 -0.40 14.42
C PRO A 101 -2.39 -0.57 15.65
N ALA A 102 -2.35 -1.76 16.24
CA ALA A 102 -1.49 -2.04 17.38
C ALA A 102 0.01 -1.97 17.00
N ILE A 103 0.35 -2.51 15.82
CA ILE A 103 1.71 -2.42 15.27
C ILE A 103 2.08 -0.96 14.99
N ALA A 104 1.17 -0.20 14.38
CA ALA A 104 1.36 1.23 14.11
C ALA A 104 1.60 2.02 15.38
N ALA A 105 0.83 1.77 16.44
CA ALA A 105 1.00 2.40 17.74
C ALA A 105 2.37 2.10 18.35
N GLY A 106 2.85 0.86 18.25
CA GLY A 106 4.18 0.45 18.72
C GLY A 106 5.30 1.18 17.97
N ILE A 107 5.20 1.29 16.64
CA ILE A 107 6.16 2.02 15.82
C ILE A 107 6.14 3.51 16.18
N ALA A 108 4.96 4.12 16.28
CA ALA A 108 4.82 5.53 16.63
C ALA A 108 5.42 5.84 18.01
N LEU A 109 5.20 4.98 19.00
CA LEU A 109 5.79 5.10 20.33
C LEU A 109 7.33 5.03 20.26
N ALA A 110 7.87 4.10 19.49
CA ALA A 110 9.32 3.96 19.31
C ALA A 110 9.93 5.20 18.65
N LEU A 111 9.30 5.74 17.60
CA LEU A 111 9.71 6.97 16.94
C LEU A 111 9.69 8.16 17.90
N LYS A 112 8.61 8.31 18.67
CA LYS A 112 8.48 9.37 19.68
C LYS A 112 9.62 9.30 20.72
N ARG A 113 9.93 8.10 21.21
CA ARG A 113 11.02 7.92 22.19
C ARG A 113 12.41 8.23 21.63
N LYS A 114 12.59 8.02 20.31
CA LYS A 114 13.83 8.37 19.61
C LYS A 114 13.92 9.86 19.23
N GLY A 115 12.89 10.66 19.50
CA GLY A 115 12.84 12.06 19.08
C GLY A 115 12.73 12.23 17.55
N SER A 116 12.22 11.21 16.84
CA SER A 116 12.03 11.27 15.39
C SER A 116 10.83 12.14 15.03
N SER A 117 10.93 12.87 13.92
CA SER A 117 9.82 13.63 13.33
C SER A 117 8.95 12.82 12.39
N GLN A 118 9.33 11.56 12.12
CA GLN A 118 8.57 10.67 11.27
C GLN A 118 7.19 10.36 11.88
N LYS A 119 6.19 10.22 11.01
CA LYS A 119 4.82 9.84 11.40
C LYS A 119 4.53 8.40 10.99
N VAL A 120 3.48 7.86 11.58
CA VAL A 120 2.91 6.56 11.21
C VAL A 120 1.47 6.78 10.76
N TRP A 121 1.17 6.38 9.55
CA TRP A 121 -0.14 6.45 8.91
C TRP A 121 -0.72 5.03 8.84
N CYS A 122 -1.93 4.85 9.41
CA CYS A 122 -2.59 3.55 9.46
C CYS A 122 -4.09 3.66 9.16
#